data_ff6c77a5afe978775d6041c037d71c77
#
_entry.id   ff6c77a5afe978775d6041c037d71c77
#
_cell.length_a   1.000
_cell.length_b   1.000
_cell.length_c   1.000
_cell.angle_alpha   90.00
_cell.angle_beta   90.00
_cell.angle_gamma   90.00
#
_symmetry.space_group_name_H-M   'P 1'
#
loop_
_entity.id
_entity.type
_entity.pdbx_description
1 polymer ?
#
loop_
_entity_poly.entity_id
_entity_poly.type
_entity_poly.pdbx_seq_one_letter_code
_entity_poly.pdbx_strand_id
1 'polypeptide(L)'
;PYADARVIAGQGTAALELLNAVAGLDALVVPVGGGGLAAGTAIAAAALSPACDIVLAEPEGAADTARSLAAGERRLDFVPDTVCDGLRGTLGAPNFELLRDHRAQVITVSDADTLQAMRLLWQITKQLVEPSSAIALAAVLQQRERFAGRRVGIILSGGNVDLDALPWSTP
;
A
#
# COMPACT_ATOMS: atom_id res chain seq x y z
N PRO A 1 -16.21 -7.67 -1.57
CA PRO A 1 -14.99 -8.44 -1.39
C PRO A 1 -13.88 -7.85 -2.26
N TYR A 2 -12.68 -7.64 -1.71
CA TYR A 2 -11.53 -7.03 -2.41
C TYR A 2 -11.03 -7.83 -3.64
N ALA A 3 -11.50 -9.05 -3.83
CA ALA A 3 -11.21 -9.90 -4.99
C ALA A 3 -12.32 -9.86 -6.07
N ASP A 4 -13.30 -8.99 -5.93
CA ASP A 4 -14.35 -8.75 -6.95
C ASP A 4 -13.81 -7.77 -8.00
N ALA A 5 -13.96 -8.09 -9.29
CA ALA A 5 -13.48 -7.27 -10.39
C ALA A 5 -14.03 -5.82 -10.36
N ARG A 6 -15.29 -5.64 -9.90
CA ARG A 6 -15.89 -4.31 -9.75
C ARG A 6 -15.23 -3.50 -8.64
N VAL A 7 -14.80 -4.17 -7.55
CA VAL A 7 -14.06 -3.53 -6.46
C VAL A 7 -12.65 -3.16 -6.94
N ILE A 8 -11.96 -4.07 -7.63
CA ILE A 8 -10.64 -3.78 -8.22
C ILE A 8 -10.72 -2.58 -9.16
N ALA A 9 -11.69 -2.54 -10.06
CA ALA A 9 -11.89 -1.42 -11.00
C ALA A 9 -12.19 -0.11 -10.25
N GLY A 10 -13.09 -0.14 -9.25
CA GLY A 10 -13.41 1.03 -8.43
C GLY A 10 -12.21 1.55 -7.64
N GLN A 11 -11.41 0.66 -7.05
CA GLN A 11 -10.21 1.07 -6.30
C GLN A 11 -9.11 1.63 -7.21
N GLY A 12 -9.04 1.21 -8.47
CA GLY A 12 -8.10 1.74 -9.46
C GLY A 12 -8.33 3.22 -9.80
N THR A 13 -9.51 3.77 -9.50
CA THR A 13 -9.83 5.18 -9.77
C THR A 13 -8.94 6.15 -9.01
N ALA A 14 -8.46 5.79 -7.81
CA ALA A 14 -7.51 6.61 -7.06
C ALA A 14 -6.19 6.83 -7.84
N ALA A 15 -5.64 5.76 -8.40
CA ALA A 15 -4.45 5.84 -9.24
C ALA A 15 -4.74 6.53 -10.59
N LEU A 16 -5.91 6.28 -11.17
CA LEU A 16 -6.36 6.94 -12.40
C LEU A 16 -6.39 8.47 -12.23
N GLU A 17 -6.98 8.97 -11.16
CA GLU A 17 -7.07 10.40 -10.85
C GLU A 17 -5.67 10.99 -10.60
N LEU A 18 -4.84 10.31 -9.82
CA LEU A 18 -3.48 10.76 -9.52
C LEU A 18 -2.62 10.84 -10.79
N LEU A 19 -2.64 9.83 -11.66
CA LEU A 19 -1.85 9.79 -12.89
C LEU A 19 -2.32 10.82 -13.92
N ASN A 20 -3.61 11.14 -13.95
CA ASN A 20 -4.14 12.22 -14.79
C ASN A 20 -3.75 13.61 -14.24
N ALA A 21 -3.69 13.77 -12.93
CA ALA A 21 -3.33 15.03 -12.29
C ALA A 21 -1.82 15.31 -12.31
N VAL A 22 -1.00 14.25 -12.21
CA VAL A 22 0.46 14.36 -12.07
C VAL A 22 1.16 13.47 -13.10
N ALA A 23 1.62 14.07 -14.17
CA ALA A 23 2.38 13.35 -15.20
C ALA A 23 3.81 13.02 -14.74
N GLY A 24 4.38 11.93 -15.27
CA GLY A 24 5.78 11.57 -15.10
C GLY A 24 6.13 11.11 -13.67
N LEU A 25 5.24 10.39 -13.02
CA LEU A 25 5.57 9.66 -11.80
C LEU A 25 6.46 8.46 -12.14
N ASP A 26 7.55 8.31 -11.39
CA ASP A 26 8.49 7.18 -11.52
C ASP A 26 8.06 5.97 -10.69
N ALA A 27 7.30 6.20 -9.63
CA ALA A 27 6.75 5.14 -8.77
C ALA A 27 5.42 5.54 -8.14
N LEU A 28 4.54 4.55 -7.98
CA LEU A 28 3.34 4.63 -7.14
C LEU A 28 3.51 3.67 -5.96
N VAL A 29 3.39 4.21 -4.74
CA VAL A 29 3.44 3.42 -3.51
C VAL A 29 2.03 3.31 -2.94
N VAL A 30 1.56 2.08 -2.71
CA VAL A 30 0.20 1.78 -2.31
C VAL A 30 0.18 0.70 -1.23
N PRO A 31 -0.68 0.81 -0.20
CA PRO A 31 -0.83 -0.25 0.79
C PRO A 31 -1.41 -1.54 0.18
N VAL A 32 -1.00 -2.70 0.71
CA VAL A 32 -1.56 -3.99 0.30
C VAL A 32 -1.94 -4.85 1.50
N GLY A 33 -3.16 -5.35 1.46
CA GLY A 33 -3.71 -6.45 2.25
C GLY A 33 -4.36 -7.42 1.28
N GLY A 34 -5.69 -7.50 1.22
CA GLY A 34 -6.40 -8.35 0.25
C GLY A 34 -6.12 -8.03 -1.24
N GLY A 35 -5.46 -6.91 -1.54
CA GLY A 35 -4.89 -6.59 -2.85
C GLY A 35 -5.80 -5.85 -3.83
N GLY A 36 -7.05 -5.53 -3.47
CA GLY A 36 -7.99 -4.88 -4.41
C GLY A 36 -7.53 -3.48 -4.88
N LEU A 37 -7.10 -2.63 -3.95
CA LEU A 37 -6.54 -1.31 -4.24
C LEU A 37 -5.23 -1.42 -5.05
N ALA A 38 -4.34 -2.31 -4.63
CA ALA A 38 -3.05 -2.53 -5.28
C ALA A 38 -3.22 -3.05 -6.73
N ALA A 39 -4.11 -4.02 -6.95
CA ALA A 39 -4.41 -4.54 -8.28
C ALA A 39 -5.04 -3.48 -9.19
N GLY A 40 -6.00 -2.70 -8.69
CA GLY A 40 -6.60 -1.58 -9.43
C GLY A 40 -5.56 -0.51 -9.78
N THR A 41 -4.66 -0.18 -8.84
CA THR A 41 -3.54 0.75 -9.08
C THR A 41 -2.62 0.23 -10.20
N ALA A 42 -2.26 -1.05 -10.17
CA ALA A 42 -1.40 -1.66 -11.19
C ALA A 42 -2.03 -1.60 -12.58
N ILE A 43 -3.33 -1.88 -12.71
CA ILE A 43 -4.06 -1.78 -13.97
C ILE A 43 -4.06 -0.33 -14.50
N ALA A 44 -4.38 0.64 -13.66
CA ALA A 44 -4.42 2.05 -14.05
C ALA A 44 -3.02 2.55 -14.47
N ALA A 45 -1.98 2.18 -13.74
CA ALA A 45 -0.61 2.55 -14.06
C ALA A 45 -0.13 1.91 -15.38
N ALA A 46 -0.43 0.64 -15.61
CA ALA A 46 -0.08 -0.02 -16.86
C ALA A 46 -0.71 0.65 -18.09
N ALA A 47 -1.92 1.19 -17.94
CA ALA A 47 -2.62 1.87 -19.02
C ALA A 47 -2.13 3.29 -19.28
N LEU A 48 -1.81 4.06 -18.21
CA LEU A 48 -1.54 5.50 -18.30
C LEU A 48 -0.06 5.87 -18.16
N SER A 49 0.71 5.07 -17.46
CA SER A 49 2.13 5.32 -17.18
C SER A 49 2.90 3.99 -17.04
N PRO A 50 3.07 3.23 -18.14
CA PRO A 50 3.63 1.87 -18.10
C PRO A 50 5.09 1.81 -17.62
N ALA A 51 5.78 2.94 -17.57
CA ALA A 51 7.13 3.05 -16.99
C ALA A 51 7.14 3.32 -15.48
N CYS A 52 5.97 3.55 -14.87
CA CYS A 52 5.85 3.80 -13.45
C CYS A 52 5.93 2.49 -12.64
N ASP A 53 6.86 2.40 -11.70
CA ASP A 53 6.98 1.24 -10.81
C ASP A 53 5.78 1.16 -9.86
N ILE A 54 5.24 -0.03 -9.67
CA ILE A 54 4.23 -0.28 -8.64
C ILE A 54 4.90 -0.90 -7.43
N VAL A 55 4.87 -0.18 -6.33
CA VAL A 55 5.47 -0.58 -5.06
C VAL A 55 4.37 -0.75 -4.01
N LEU A 56 4.32 -1.92 -3.44
CA LEU A 56 3.34 -2.31 -2.43
C LEU A 56 3.97 -2.16 -1.05
N ALA A 57 3.27 -1.48 -0.14
CA ALA A 57 3.66 -1.40 1.27
C ALA A 57 2.83 -2.42 2.07
N GLU A 58 3.49 -3.37 2.71
CA GLU A 58 2.86 -4.47 3.43
C GLU A 58 3.40 -4.56 4.86
N PRO A 59 2.55 -4.80 5.90
CA PRO A 59 3.05 -4.99 7.25
C PRO A 59 3.89 -6.25 7.39
N GLU A 60 5.02 -6.19 8.09
CA GLU A 60 5.83 -7.38 8.38
C GLU A 60 5.03 -8.49 9.07
N GLY A 61 4.13 -8.11 9.99
CA GLY A 61 3.25 -9.03 10.69
C GLY A 61 2.09 -9.60 9.85
N ALA A 62 1.96 -9.19 8.57
CA ALA A 62 0.94 -9.69 7.64
C ALA A 62 1.49 -9.78 6.21
N ALA A 63 2.72 -10.28 6.05
CA ALA A 63 3.50 -10.27 4.81
C ALA A 63 3.18 -11.46 3.88
N ASP A 64 1.91 -11.73 3.61
CA ASP A 64 1.51 -12.84 2.72
C ASP A 64 1.69 -12.50 1.24
N THR A 65 1.55 -11.22 0.84
CA THR A 65 1.77 -10.79 -0.54
C THR A 65 3.25 -10.91 -0.92
N ALA A 66 4.17 -10.45 -0.06
CA ALA A 66 5.60 -10.58 -0.28
C ALA A 66 6.02 -12.04 -0.45
N ARG A 67 5.54 -12.92 0.44
CA ARG A 67 5.80 -14.37 0.38
C ARG A 67 5.20 -15.01 -0.87
N SER A 68 3.97 -14.60 -1.24
CA SER A 68 3.27 -15.13 -2.40
C SER A 68 3.98 -14.76 -3.71
N LEU A 69 4.34 -13.49 -3.89
CA LEU A 69 5.03 -13.05 -5.10
C LEU A 69 6.44 -13.65 -5.23
N ALA A 70 7.17 -13.78 -4.11
CA ALA A 70 8.48 -14.42 -4.09
C ALA A 70 8.41 -15.93 -4.41
N ALA A 71 7.36 -16.62 -3.96
CA ALA A 71 7.15 -18.04 -4.21
C ALA A 71 6.55 -18.34 -5.60
N GLY A 72 5.96 -17.33 -6.28
CA GLY A 72 5.20 -17.53 -7.51
C GLY A 72 3.85 -18.21 -7.32
N GLU A 73 3.41 -18.41 -6.07
CA GLU A 73 2.13 -19.01 -5.69
C GLU A 73 1.58 -18.36 -4.42
N ARG A 74 0.26 -18.32 -4.26
CA ARG A 74 -0.36 -17.72 -3.06
C ARG A 74 -0.03 -18.49 -1.80
N ARG A 75 0.46 -17.77 -0.79
CA ARG A 75 0.70 -18.26 0.57
C ARG A 75 -0.43 -17.81 1.47
N LEU A 76 -1.16 -18.77 2.05
CA LEU A 76 -2.36 -18.52 2.87
C LEU A 76 -2.14 -18.86 4.34
N ASP A 77 -0.97 -19.38 4.66
CA ASP A 77 -0.56 -19.93 5.97
C ASP A 77 0.03 -18.84 6.86
N PHE A 78 -0.78 -17.85 7.24
CA PHE A 78 -0.33 -16.80 8.16
C PHE A 78 -1.44 -16.37 9.11
N VAL A 79 -1.03 -15.89 10.27
CA VAL A 79 -1.90 -15.21 11.24
C VAL A 79 -1.44 -13.75 11.28
N PRO A 80 -2.28 -12.81 10.86
CA PRO A 80 -1.87 -11.41 10.83
C PRO A 80 -1.73 -10.85 12.25
N ASP A 81 -0.58 -10.23 12.51
CA ASP A 81 -0.26 -9.54 13.76
C ASP A 81 0.34 -8.16 13.42
N THR A 82 -0.51 -7.16 13.33
CA THR A 82 -0.12 -5.79 12.96
C THR A 82 -1.16 -4.77 13.43
N VAL A 83 -0.73 -3.53 13.65
CA VAL A 83 -1.60 -2.37 13.91
C VAL A 83 -2.38 -1.92 12.65
N CYS A 84 -1.96 -2.36 11.47
CA CYS A 84 -2.63 -2.06 10.20
C CYS A 84 -3.86 -2.96 10.02
N ASP A 85 -4.94 -2.67 10.71
CA ASP A 85 -6.16 -3.50 10.73
C ASP A 85 -6.80 -3.67 9.35
N GLY A 86 -6.73 -2.65 8.49
CA GLY A 86 -7.19 -2.69 7.10
C GLY A 86 -6.33 -3.56 6.17
N LEU A 87 -5.15 -4.03 6.62
CA LEU A 87 -4.22 -4.84 5.82
C LEU A 87 -4.07 -6.28 6.31
N ARG A 88 -4.92 -6.75 7.22
CA ARG A 88 -4.92 -8.12 7.74
C ARG A 88 -5.54 -9.14 6.78
N GLY A 89 -6.13 -8.69 5.67
CA GLY A 89 -6.81 -9.57 4.72
C GLY A 89 -5.80 -10.30 3.82
N THR A 90 -6.03 -11.61 3.65
CA THR A 90 -5.22 -12.47 2.76
C THR A 90 -5.34 -12.04 1.31
N LEU A 91 -4.24 -12.06 0.56
CA LEU A 91 -4.20 -11.71 -0.86
C LEU A 91 -5.20 -12.53 -1.70
N GLY A 92 -6.09 -11.85 -2.40
CA GLY A 92 -7.09 -12.46 -3.27
C GLY A 92 -6.45 -13.15 -4.49
N ALA A 93 -7.05 -14.26 -4.97
CA ALA A 93 -6.51 -14.99 -6.11
C ALA A 93 -6.36 -14.12 -7.38
N PRO A 94 -7.40 -13.40 -7.85
CA PRO A 94 -7.25 -12.54 -9.03
C PRO A 94 -6.26 -11.38 -8.78
N ASN A 95 -6.16 -10.89 -7.55
CA ASN A 95 -5.25 -9.82 -7.19
C ASN A 95 -3.79 -10.29 -7.27
N PHE A 96 -3.50 -11.51 -6.80
CA PHE A 96 -2.18 -12.13 -6.94
C PHE A 96 -1.74 -12.22 -8.41
N GLU A 97 -2.61 -12.74 -9.29
CA GLU A 97 -2.29 -12.85 -10.71
C GLU A 97 -2.00 -11.48 -11.33
N LEU A 98 -2.85 -10.49 -11.06
CA LEU A 98 -2.66 -9.12 -11.55
C LEU A 98 -1.35 -8.50 -11.05
N LEU A 99 -1.06 -8.60 -9.75
CA LEU A 99 0.15 -8.02 -9.17
C LEU A 99 1.43 -8.69 -9.68
N ARG A 100 1.40 -10.02 -9.87
CA ARG A 100 2.50 -10.77 -10.48
C ARG A 100 2.73 -10.34 -11.93
N ASP A 101 1.67 -10.29 -12.74
CA ASP A 101 1.75 -9.99 -14.17
C ASP A 101 2.22 -8.54 -14.40
N HIS A 102 1.85 -7.61 -13.52
CA HIS A 102 2.34 -6.24 -13.53
C HIS A 102 3.67 -6.04 -12.78
N ARG A 103 4.32 -7.12 -12.33
CA ARG A 103 5.64 -7.11 -11.67
C ARG A 103 5.70 -6.15 -10.47
N ALA A 104 4.60 -6.09 -9.70
CA ALA A 104 4.55 -5.28 -8.50
C ALA A 104 5.64 -5.72 -7.49
N GLN A 105 6.27 -4.75 -6.85
CA GLN A 105 7.34 -4.99 -5.88
C GLN A 105 6.82 -4.73 -4.48
N VAL A 106 7.22 -5.53 -3.50
CA VAL A 106 6.75 -5.39 -2.12
C VAL A 106 7.87 -4.88 -1.24
N ILE A 107 7.55 -3.93 -0.36
CA ILE A 107 8.35 -3.49 0.76
C ILE A 107 7.56 -3.86 2.03
N THR A 108 8.14 -4.71 2.86
CA THR A 108 7.59 -5.00 4.18
C THR A 108 8.04 -3.95 5.18
N VAL A 109 7.14 -3.52 6.05
CA VAL A 109 7.34 -2.40 6.97
C VAL A 109 6.93 -2.80 8.38
N SER A 110 7.73 -2.43 9.38
CA SER A 110 7.40 -2.64 10.79
C SER A 110 6.23 -1.77 11.25
N ASP A 111 5.50 -2.23 12.27
CA ASP A 111 4.46 -1.42 12.91
C ASP A 111 5.04 -0.12 13.51
N ALA A 112 6.24 -0.18 14.07
CA ALA A 112 6.91 0.98 14.64
C ALA A 112 7.17 2.08 13.59
N ASP A 113 7.73 1.73 12.43
CA ASP A 113 7.97 2.67 11.33
C ASP A 113 6.66 3.20 10.76
N THR A 114 5.64 2.35 10.68
CA THR A 114 4.30 2.73 10.23
C THR A 114 3.69 3.80 11.15
N LEU A 115 3.77 3.62 12.47
CA LEU A 115 3.26 4.58 13.44
C LEU A 115 4.05 5.90 13.44
N GLN A 116 5.37 5.83 13.23
CA GLN A 116 6.18 7.03 13.06
C GLN A 116 5.77 7.82 11.80
N ALA A 117 5.55 7.15 10.68
CA ALA A 117 5.08 7.78 9.45
C ALA A 117 3.68 8.38 9.61
N MET A 118 2.78 7.70 10.31
CA MET A 118 1.44 8.20 10.62
C MET A 118 1.53 9.51 11.42
N ARG A 119 2.34 9.53 12.48
CA ARG A 119 2.56 10.74 13.30
C ARG A 119 3.13 11.89 12.47
N LEU A 120 4.09 11.60 11.59
CA LEU A 120 4.71 12.58 10.70
C LEU A 120 3.68 13.19 9.73
N LEU A 121 2.82 12.37 9.10
CA LEU A 121 1.74 12.82 8.24
C LEU A 121 0.80 13.77 9.00
N TRP A 122 0.35 13.39 10.17
CA TRP A 122 -0.52 14.23 10.98
C TRP A 122 0.12 15.57 11.34
N GLN A 123 1.40 15.54 11.75
CA GLN A 123 2.11 16.75 12.19
C GLN A 123 2.39 17.72 11.05
N ILE A 124 2.76 17.22 9.86
CA ILE A 124 3.19 18.08 8.76
C ILE A 124 2.03 18.43 7.83
N THR A 125 1.28 17.43 7.38
CA THR A 125 0.24 17.64 6.36
C THR A 125 -1.13 17.99 6.95
N LYS A 126 -1.34 17.75 8.25
CA LYS A 126 -2.64 17.88 8.93
C LYS A 126 -3.71 16.95 8.35
N GLN A 127 -3.29 15.90 7.64
CA GLN A 127 -4.17 14.86 7.14
C GLN A 127 -4.29 13.76 8.18
N LEU A 128 -5.52 13.47 8.56
CA LEU A 128 -5.83 12.37 9.46
C LEU A 128 -5.82 11.07 8.65
N VAL A 129 -4.82 10.25 8.90
CA VAL A 129 -4.62 8.94 8.26
C VAL A 129 -4.53 7.85 9.31
N GLU A 130 -4.94 6.64 8.96
CA GLU A 130 -4.79 5.43 9.77
C GLU A 130 -3.45 4.72 9.53
N PRO A 131 -3.03 3.77 10.39
CA PRO A 131 -1.80 2.98 10.17
C PRO A 131 -1.78 2.29 8.81
N SER A 132 -2.88 1.67 8.41
CA SER A 132 -3.03 0.98 7.11
C SER A 132 -2.80 1.87 5.89
N SER A 133 -2.94 3.19 6.06
CA SER A 133 -2.66 4.20 5.04
C SER A 133 -1.22 4.72 5.14
N ALA A 134 -0.77 5.02 6.35
CA ALA A 134 0.53 5.62 6.62
C ALA A 134 1.71 4.73 6.25
N ILE A 135 1.52 3.42 6.21
CA ILE A 135 2.52 2.42 5.82
C ILE A 135 3.12 2.71 4.43
N ALA A 136 2.37 3.31 3.52
CA ALA A 136 2.88 3.67 2.20
C ALA A 136 3.98 4.74 2.28
N LEU A 137 3.84 5.75 3.17
CA LEU A 137 4.93 6.69 3.46
C LEU A 137 6.08 6.00 4.19
N ALA A 138 5.79 5.12 5.14
CA ALA A 138 6.83 4.40 5.88
C ALA A 138 7.74 3.59 4.94
N ALA A 139 7.18 2.91 3.94
CA ALA A 139 7.94 2.19 2.92
C ALA A 139 8.90 3.11 2.13
N VAL A 140 8.46 4.32 1.79
CA VAL A 140 9.32 5.32 1.12
C VAL A 140 10.45 5.78 2.04
N LEU A 141 10.15 6.06 3.32
CA LEU A 141 11.13 6.52 4.28
C LEU A 141 12.17 5.44 4.61
N GLN A 142 11.76 4.18 4.68
CA GLN A 142 12.63 3.03 4.92
C GLN A 142 13.62 2.82 3.76
N GLN A 143 13.18 3.03 2.53
CA GLN A 143 14.00 2.85 1.32
C GLN A 143 14.26 4.17 0.58
N ARG A 144 14.58 5.22 1.32
CA ARG A 144 14.77 6.57 0.77
C ARG A 144 15.80 6.65 -0.36
N GLU A 145 16.84 5.84 -0.32
CA GLU A 145 17.86 5.79 -1.37
C GLU A 145 17.30 5.30 -2.70
N ARG A 146 16.41 4.31 -2.66
CA ARG A 146 15.69 3.81 -3.84
C ARG A 146 14.83 4.89 -4.50
N PHE A 147 14.28 5.77 -3.71
CA PHE A 147 13.37 6.82 -4.17
C PHE A 147 14.04 8.18 -4.36
N ALA A 148 15.33 8.29 -4.05
CA ALA A 148 16.08 9.54 -4.20
C ALA A 148 16.08 10.03 -5.65
N GLY A 149 15.72 11.30 -5.85
CA GLY A 149 15.62 11.92 -7.18
C GLY A 149 14.43 11.47 -8.03
N ARG A 150 13.57 10.59 -7.53
CA ARG A 150 12.37 10.10 -8.22
C ARG A 150 11.13 10.89 -7.84
N ARG A 151 10.18 10.98 -8.75
CA ARG A 151 8.83 11.49 -8.50
C ARG A 151 7.94 10.36 -8.03
N VAL A 152 7.62 10.35 -6.74
CA VAL A 152 6.87 9.25 -6.10
C VAL A 152 5.46 9.72 -5.75
N GLY A 153 4.46 9.01 -6.26
CA GLY A 153 3.08 9.14 -5.81
C GLY A 153 2.82 8.18 -4.65
N ILE A 154 2.14 8.65 -3.62
CA ILE A 154 1.75 7.83 -2.46
C ILE A 154 0.23 7.87 -2.32
N ILE A 155 -0.42 6.72 -2.29
CA ILE A 155 -1.86 6.62 -2.06
C ILE A 155 -2.13 6.50 -0.57
N LEU A 156 -2.77 7.52 0.00
CA LEU A 156 -3.28 7.51 1.37
C LEU A 156 -4.73 7.01 1.34
N SER A 157 -4.92 5.77 1.78
CA SER A 157 -6.14 4.99 1.51
C SER A 157 -7.27 5.16 2.51
N GLY A 158 -6.98 5.71 3.70
CA GLY A 158 -8.00 5.87 4.74
C GLY A 158 -7.53 6.58 6.00
N GLY A 159 -8.49 6.86 6.89
CA GLY A 159 -8.27 7.59 8.14
C GLY A 159 -9.16 7.09 9.28
N ASN A 160 -9.49 5.80 9.32
CA ASN A 160 -10.29 5.18 10.38
C ASN A 160 -9.45 4.99 11.65
N VAL A 161 -9.41 6.02 12.50
CA VAL A 161 -8.60 6.07 13.72
C VAL A 161 -9.47 6.40 14.91
N ASP A 162 -9.28 5.68 16.00
CA ASP A 162 -9.82 6.04 17.31
C ASP A 162 -8.95 7.14 17.93
N LEU A 163 -9.51 8.33 18.08
CA LEU A 163 -8.81 9.49 18.62
C LEU A 163 -8.57 9.39 20.13
N ASP A 164 -9.34 8.56 20.82
CA ASP A 164 -9.20 8.33 22.26
C ASP A 164 -8.17 7.24 22.59
N ALA A 165 -7.69 6.50 21.56
CA ALA A 165 -6.73 5.41 21.67
C ALA A 165 -5.54 5.56 20.70
N LEU A 166 -4.96 6.76 20.62
CA LEU A 166 -3.82 6.99 19.74
C LEU A 166 -2.57 6.27 20.24
N PRO A 167 -1.77 5.66 19.34
CA PRO A 167 -0.60 4.84 19.70
C PRO A 167 0.51 5.60 20.47
N TRP A 168 0.47 6.93 20.45
CA TRP A 168 1.42 7.81 21.14
C TRP A 168 0.80 8.60 22.30
N SER A 169 -0.44 8.28 22.68
CA SER A 169 -1.16 8.94 23.79
C SER A 169 -0.98 8.24 25.12
N THR A 170 -0.18 7.18 25.19
CA THR A 170 0.09 6.49 26.44
C THR A 170 0.98 7.37 27.33
N PRO A 171 0.61 7.58 28.59
CA PRO A 171 1.36 8.38 29.55
C PRO A 171 2.73 7.80 29.89
#